data_9575d2fd4fd590f98f9ed6ec8777a273
#
_entry.id   9575d2fd4fd590f98f9ed6ec8777a273
#
_cell.length_a   1.000
_cell.length_b   1.000
_cell.length_c   1.000
_cell.angle_alpha   90.00
_cell.angle_beta   90.00
_cell.angle_gamma   90.00
#
_symmetry.space_group_name_H-M   'P 1'
#
loop_
_entity.id
_entity.type
_entity.pdbx_description
1 polymer ?
#
loop_
_entity_poly.entity_id
_entity_poly.type
_entity_poly.pdbx_seq_one_letter_code
_entity_poly.pdbx_strand_id
1 'polypeptide(L)'
;NDPNNLVEGRYVCIRRANDLSQETGFIPSPQVGTHTDEKYGSHHAKDSAALFHTLGMDLNLFSSAMKVNSQYMHILWFNLQVKEPTSITSIKERLYSNERVAMTTKDLTSSVFSFGRDHGHFGRILNQTVVVEQTLNVKNDHEITGFCFTPQDGNSILSSISAAEWLLYPHSYIDKIQCLSHLFF
;
A
#
# COMPACT_ATOMS: atom_id res chain seq x y z
N ASN A 1 4.95 14.65 9.56
CA ASN A 1 5.02 13.93 8.25
C ASN A 1 6.24 14.39 7.45
N ASP A 2 7.43 14.28 8.02
CA ASP A 2 8.67 14.55 7.30
C ASP A 2 9.20 13.23 6.71
N PRO A 3 9.25 13.07 5.38
CA PRO A 3 9.83 11.89 4.74
C PRO A 3 11.32 11.71 5.08
N ASN A 4 12.02 12.78 5.46
CA ASN A 4 13.40 12.70 5.95
C ASN A 4 13.52 11.97 7.30
N ASN A 5 12.42 11.71 7.98
CA ASN A 5 12.38 10.90 9.18
C ASN A 5 12.56 9.40 8.89
N LEU A 6 12.29 8.94 7.67
CA LEU A 6 12.51 7.56 7.28
C LEU A 6 14.00 7.29 7.09
N VAL A 7 14.56 6.35 7.85
CA VAL A 7 15.93 5.85 7.70
C VAL A 7 15.99 4.75 6.68
N GLU A 8 15.07 3.78 6.80
CA GLU A 8 14.98 2.63 5.92
C GLU A 8 13.55 2.09 5.87
N GLY A 9 13.13 1.63 4.70
CA GLY A 9 11.88 0.90 4.50
C GLY A 9 12.13 -0.47 3.87
N ARG A 10 11.73 -1.54 4.55
CA ARG A 10 11.81 -2.91 4.06
C ARG A 10 10.43 -3.51 3.89
N TYR A 11 10.23 -4.22 2.79
CA TYR A 11 8.91 -4.74 2.44
C TYR A 11 8.99 -6.18 1.92
N VAL A 12 7.98 -6.97 2.26
CA VAL A 12 7.74 -8.26 1.62
C VAL A 12 6.39 -8.20 0.91
N CYS A 13 6.44 -8.20 -0.42
CA CYS A 13 5.26 -8.17 -1.27
C CYS A 13 4.77 -9.58 -1.55
N ILE A 14 3.70 -9.98 -0.89
CA ILE A 14 3.05 -11.28 -1.06
C ILE A 14 1.92 -11.08 -2.07
N ARG A 15 2.23 -11.36 -3.33
CA ARG A 15 1.33 -11.06 -4.46
C ARG A 15 0.35 -12.19 -4.67
N ARG A 16 -0.93 -11.87 -4.76
CA ARG A 16 -1.89 -12.80 -5.34
C ARG A 16 -1.47 -13.11 -6.78
N ALA A 17 -1.57 -14.35 -7.19
CA ALA A 17 -1.18 -14.77 -8.53
C ALA A 17 -2.36 -15.11 -9.43
N ASN A 18 -3.52 -15.34 -8.83
CA ASN A 18 -4.72 -15.72 -9.54
C ASN A 18 -5.74 -14.58 -9.49
N ASP A 19 -6.29 -14.21 -10.64
CA ASP A 19 -7.38 -13.24 -10.74
C ASP A 19 -8.73 -13.91 -10.56
N LEU A 20 -9.73 -13.15 -10.09
CA LEU A 20 -11.09 -13.66 -9.93
C LEU A 20 -11.72 -14.09 -11.25
N SER A 21 -11.36 -13.42 -12.33
CA SER A 21 -11.82 -13.69 -13.69
C SER A 21 -10.90 -14.58 -14.51
N GLN A 22 -9.85 -15.12 -13.90
CA GLN A 22 -8.86 -15.92 -14.62
C GLN A 22 -9.42 -17.31 -14.96
N GLU A 23 -9.36 -17.68 -16.23
CA GLU A 23 -9.83 -18.98 -16.73
C GLU A 23 -8.72 -20.02 -16.78
N THR A 24 -7.46 -19.60 -16.99
CA THR A 24 -6.31 -20.51 -17.19
C THR A 24 -5.05 -19.93 -16.52
N GLY A 25 -4.01 -20.75 -16.42
CA GLY A 25 -2.68 -20.31 -15.95
C GLY A 25 -2.60 -20.09 -14.45
N PHE A 26 -3.40 -20.77 -13.67
CA PHE A 26 -3.37 -20.71 -12.20
C PHE A 26 -2.02 -21.15 -11.63
N ILE A 27 -1.53 -20.41 -10.64
CA ILE A 27 -0.36 -20.77 -9.87
C ILE A 27 -0.79 -21.77 -8.77
N PRO A 28 -0.29 -23.03 -8.79
CA PRO A 28 -0.75 -24.06 -7.87
C PRO A 28 -0.10 -23.96 -6.48
N SER A 29 1.04 -23.28 -6.37
CA SER A 29 1.81 -23.17 -5.12
C SER A 29 2.59 -21.85 -5.06
N PRO A 30 3.06 -21.43 -3.86
CA PRO A 30 3.87 -20.23 -3.72
C PRO A 30 5.16 -20.29 -4.56
N GLN A 31 5.53 -19.13 -5.14
CA GLN A 31 6.74 -18.95 -5.93
C GLN A 31 7.51 -17.73 -5.39
N VAL A 32 8.79 -17.87 -5.14
CA VAL A 32 9.68 -16.82 -4.63
C VAL A 32 10.64 -16.31 -5.71
N GLY A 33 11.23 -15.12 -5.48
CA GLY A 33 12.30 -14.57 -6.31
C GLY A 33 11.83 -14.06 -7.68
N THR A 34 10.56 -13.71 -7.82
CA THR A 34 10.07 -13.06 -9.03
C THR A 34 10.27 -11.55 -8.96
N HIS A 35 10.58 -10.91 -10.10
CA HIS A 35 10.76 -9.46 -10.22
C HIS A 35 11.95 -8.90 -9.43
N THR A 36 13.09 -9.60 -9.47
CA THR A 36 14.32 -9.20 -8.76
C THR A 36 14.96 -7.94 -9.34
N ASP A 37 15.58 -7.16 -8.46
CA ASP A 37 16.44 -6.01 -8.78
C ASP A 37 17.65 -6.06 -7.86
N GLU A 38 18.86 -5.82 -8.38
CA GLU A 38 20.10 -5.95 -7.61
C GLU A 38 20.21 -4.95 -6.45
N LYS A 39 19.78 -3.71 -6.67
CA LYS A 39 19.88 -2.63 -5.68
C LYS A 39 18.70 -2.63 -4.71
N TYR A 40 17.50 -2.80 -5.22
CA TYR A 40 16.26 -2.63 -4.47
C TYR A 40 15.59 -3.95 -4.06
N GLY A 41 16.19 -5.09 -4.41
CA GLY A 41 15.66 -6.42 -4.15
C GLY A 41 14.50 -6.80 -5.08
N SER A 42 13.58 -5.89 -5.36
CA SER A 42 12.57 -6.07 -6.41
C SER A 42 12.17 -4.74 -7.04
N HIS A 43 11.52 -4.79 -8.21
CA HIS A 43 11.04 -3.58 -8.90
C HIS A 43 10.05 -2.77 -8.05
N HIS A 44 9.35 -3.35 -7.09
CA HIS A 44 8.41 -2.62 -6.24
C HIS A 44 9.09 -1.50 -5.43
N ALA A 45 10.22 -1.79 -4.78
CA ALA A 45 10.99 -0.75 -4.09
C ALA A 45 11.67 0.20 -5.06
N LYS A 46 12.14 -0.29 -6.22
CA LYS A 46 12.73 0.54 -7.28
C LYS A 46 11.74 1.59 -7.79
N ASP A 47 10.55 1.16 -8.16
CA ASP A 47 9.51 2.05 -8.68
C ASP A 47 9.07 3.07 -7.61
N SER A 48 8.93 2.62 -6.36
CA SER A 48 8.62 3.50 -5.24
C SER A 48 9.73 4.53 -5.00
N ALA A 49 11.00 4.12 -4.98
CA ALA A 49 12.13 5.04 -4.82
C ALA A 49 12.20 6.05 -5.98
N ALA A 50 11.97 5.61 -7.22
CA ALA A 50 11.94 6.49 -8.38
C ALA A 50 10.82 7.53 -8.27
N LEU A 51 9.63 7.14 -7.79
CA LEU A 51 8.52 8.06 -7.58
C LEU A 51 8.87 9.12 -6.53
N PHE A 52 9.42 8.74 -5.38
CA PHE A 52 9.82 9.70 -4.35
C PHE A 52 10.98 10.58 -4.79
N HIS A 53 11.88 10.06 -5.62
CA HIS A 53 12.97 10.86 -6.20
C HIS A 53 12.44 12.03 -7.05
N THR A 54 11.29 11.90 -7.72
CA THR A 54 10.66 13.02 -8.45
C THR A 54 10.24 14.18 -7.53
N LEU A 55 10.13 13.92 -6.24
CA LEU A 55 9.83 14.90 -5.20
C LEU A 55 11.10 15.39 -4.47
N GLY A 56 12.29 15.04 -4.97
CA GLY A 56 13.58 15.38 -4.35
C GLY A 56 13.89 14.55 -3.09
N MET A 57 13.26 13.40 -2.92
CA MET A 57 13.44 12.52 -1.76
C MET A 57 14.14 11.23 -2.14
N ASP A 58 15.34 11.01 -1.63
CA ASP A 58 16.09 9.77 -1.80
C ASP A 58 15.83 8.84 -0.61
N LEU A 59 14.89 7.91 -0.80
CA LEU A 59 14.48 6.96 0.23
C LEU A 59 15.28 5.65 0.12
N ASN A 60 15.78 5.16 1.25
CA ASN A 60 16.41 3.85 1.37
C ASN A 60 15.33 2.77 1.48
N LEU A 61 14.95 2.21 0.35
CA LEU A 61 13.89 1.19 0.24
C LEU A 61 14.45 -0.13 -0.27
N PHE A 62 13.95 -1.23 0.28
CA PHE A 62 14.25 -2.57 -0.18
C PHE A 62 13.00 -3.45 -0.12
N SER A 63 12.79 -4.28 -1.11
CA SER A 63 11.66 -5.20 -1.12
C SER A 63 12.02 -6.58 -1.66
N SER A 64 11.34 -7.58 -1.12
CA SER A 64 11.29 -8.93 -1.68
C SER A 64 9.87 -9.22 -2.14
N ALA A 65 9.74 -10.10 -3.13
CA ALA A 65 8.43 -10.45 -3.64
C ALA A 65 8.27 -11.96 -3.78
N MET A 66 7.06 -12.41 -3.49
CA MET A 66 6.62 -13.78 -3.76
C MET A 66 5.21 -13.75 -4.37
N LYS A 67 4.90 -14.75 -5.17
CA LYS A 67 3.53 -15.01 -5.62
C LYS A 67 2.93 -16.14 -4.79
N VAL A 68 1.66 -16.03 -4.47
CA VAL A 68 0.91 -17.08 -3.77
C VAL A 68 -0.34 -17.46 -4.55
N ASN A 69 -0.80 -18.67 -4.38
CA ASN A 69 -1.97 -19.22 -5.07
C ASN A 69 -3.31 -18.70 -4.54
N SER A 70 -3.34 -17.44 -4.12
CA SER A 70 -4.53 -16.76 -3.60
C SER A 70 -5.12 -15.81 -4.64
N GLN A 71 -6.34 -15.37 -4.36
CA GLN A 71 -7.08 -14.34 -5.10
C GLN A 71 -7.30 -13.11 -4.19
N TYR A 72 -8.08 -12.17 -4.65
CA TYR A 72 -8.49 -10.94 -3.97
C TYR A 72 -7.41 -9.86 -3.88
N MET A 73 -6.65 -9.76 -2.77
CA MET A 73 -5.76 -8.65 -2.51
C MET A 73 -4.31 -9.13 -2.37
N HIS A 74 -3.36 -8.27 -2.69
CA HIS A 74 -1.98 -8.46 -2.29
C HIS A 74 -1.84 -8.23 -0.79
N ILE A 75 -0.87 -8.90 -0.17
CA ILE A 75 -0.48 -8.65 1.21
C ILE A 75 0.92 -8.03 1.18
N LEU A 76 1.10 -6.98 1.95
CA LEU A 76 2.40 -6.35 2.14
C LEU A 76 2.74 -6.38 3.62
N TRP A 77 3.84 -7.02 3.98
CA TRP A 77 4.49 -6.80 5.25
C TRP A 77 5.48 -5.64 5.12
N PHE A 78 5.51 -4.76 6.09
CA PHE A 78 6.45 -3.65 6.12
C PHE A 78 7.20 -3.55 7.43
N ASN A 79 8.44 -3.06 7.33
CA ASN A 79 9.29 -2.65 8.44
C ASN A 79 9.88 -1.28 8.08
N LEU A 80 9.61 -0.29 8.91
CA LEU A 80 10.09 1.08 8.74
C LEU A 80 10.97 1.46 9.93
N GLN A 81 12.19 1.90 9.64
CA GLN A 81 13.09 2.49 10.63
C GLN A 81 12.99 4.00 10.54
N VAL A 82 12.75 4.66 11.67
CA VAL A 82 12.58 6.13 11.75
C VAL A 82 13.60 6.76 12.70
N LYS A 83 14.00 8.00 12.40
CA LYS A 83 14.96 8.77 13.22
C LYS A 83 14.35 9.22 14.55
N GLU A 84 13.15 9.78 14.46
CA GLU A 84 12.46 10.33 15.61
C GLU A 84 11.65 9.23 16.32
N PRO A 85 11.68 9.19 17.64
CA PRO A 85 10.91 8.19 18.38
C PRO A 85 9.41 8.35 18.14
N THR A 86 8.74 7.22 18.09
CA THR A 86 7.29 7.16 17.87
C THR A 86 6.64 6.12 18.77
N SER A 87 5.32 6.15 18.86
CA SER A 87 4.53 5.19 19.62
C SER A 87 3.44 4.57 18.76
N ILE A 88 2.91 3.43 19.21
CA ILE A 88 1.80 2.77 18.51
C ILE A 88 0.57 3.69 18.43
N THR A 89 0.30 4.49 19.46
CA THR A 89 -0.80 5.46 19.45
C THR A 89 -0.59 6.51 18.37
N SER A 90 0.60 7.12 18.30
CA SER A 90 0.92 8.13 17.29
C SER A 90 0.84 7.58 15.86
N ILE A 91 1.29 6.32 15.64
CA ILE A 91 1.18 5.67 14.34
C ILE A 91 -0.28 5.45 13.96
N LYS A 92 -1.10 4.93 14.87
CA LYS A 92 -2.54 4.73 14.62
C LYS A 92 -3.25 6.04 14.30
N GLU A 93 -3.02 7.09 15.06
CA GLU A 93 -3.60 8.42 14.82
C GLU A 93 -3.25 8.94 13.42
N ARG A 94 -1.99 8.80 13.00
CA ARG A 94 -1.54 9.21 11.67
C ARG A 94 -2.16 8.39 10.54
N LEU A 95 -2.32 7.08 10.74
CA LEU A 95 -2.96 6.21 9.76
C LEU A 95 -4.46 6.52 9.64
N TYR A 96 -5.15 6.70 10.77
CA TYR A 96 -6.57 7.08 10.77
C TYR A 96 -6.84 8.45 10.15
N SER A 97 -5.91 9.39 10.27
CA SER A 97 -6.03 10.73 9.65
C SER A 97 -5.65 10.78 8.18
N ASN A 98 -5.15 9.68 7.60
CA ASN A 98 -4.73 9.64 6.21
C ASN A 98 -5.88 9.15 5.32
N GLU A 99 -6.39 10.03 4.47
CA GLU A 99 -7.49 9.75 3.54
C GLU A 99 -7.19 8.63 2.52
N ARG A 100 -5.92 8.24 2.37
CA ARG A 100 -5.48 7.18 1.45
C ARG A 100 -5.21 5.85 2.15
N VAL A 101 -5.52 5.75 3.44
CA VAL A 101 -5.34 4.55 4.24
C VAL A 101 -6.65 4.17 4.89
N ALA A 102 -7.05 2.93 4.72
CA ALA A 102 -8.13 2.32 5.48
C ALA A 102 -7.55 1.45 6.61
N MET A 103 -8.20 1.42 7.76
CA MET A 103 -7.86 0.54 8.86
C MET A 103 -8.86 -0.59 8.98
N THR A 104 -8.41 -1.78 9.33
CA THR A 104 -9.29 -2.94 9.53
C THR A 104 -8.83 -3.82 10.68
N THR A 105 -9.78 -4.43 11.37
CA THR A 105 -9.56 -5.51 12.33
C THR A 105 -9.70 -6.91 11.70
N LYS A 106 -10.06 -6.98 10.41
CA LYS A 106 -10.17 -8.25 9.67
C LYS A 106 -8.81 -8.67 9.16
N ASP A 107 -8.49 -9.92 9.32
CA ASP A 107 -7.18 -10.53 8.99
C ASP A 107 -7.18 -11.36 7.70
N LEU A 108 -8.35 -11.59 7.09
CA LEU A 108 -8.49 -12.31 5.83
C LEU A 108 -8.75 -11.36 4.67
N THR A 109 -7.96 -11.46 3.60
CA THR A 109 -8.13 -10.65 2.38
C THR A 109 -9.52 -10.79 1.76
N SER A 110 -10.08 -12.02 1.77
CA SER A 110 -11.43 -12.30 1.28
C SER A 110 -12.49 -11.61 2.14
N SER A 111 -12.32 -11.58 3.45
CA SER A 111 -13.25 -10.90 4.36
C SER A 111 -13.25 -9.38 4.18
N VAL A 112 -12.07 -8.79 3.97
CA VAL A 112 -11.94 -7.35 3.68
C VAL A 112 -12.56 -7.01 2.34
N PHE A 113 -12.28 -7.80 1.31
CA PHE A 113 -12.82 -7.60 -0.02
C PHE A 113 -14.35 -7.71 -0.04
N SER A 114 -14.91 -8.76 0.58
CA SER A 114 -16.34 -8.97 0.67
C SER A 114 -17.04 -7.87 1.47
N PHE A 115 -16.45 -7.46 2.60
CA PHE A 115 -16.97 -6.35 3.40
C PHE A 115 -17.07 -5.06 2.58
N GLY A 116 -16.01 -4.71 1.84
CA GLY A 116 -16.01 -3.53 0.98
C GLY A 116 -17.11 -3.58 -0.09
N ARG A 117 -17.27 -4.73 -0.75
CA ARG A 117 -18.30 -4.96 -1.75
C ARG A 117 -19.71 -4.86 -1.15
N ASP A 118 -19.95 -5.56 -0.06
CA ASP A 118 -21.31 -5.75 0.49
C ASP A 118 -21.82 -4.49 1.21
N HIS A 119 -20.92 -3.61 1.66
CA HIS A 119 -21.27 -2.38 2.37
C HIS A 119 -21.07 -1.11 1.55
N GLY A 120 -20.92 -1.22 0.24
CA GLY A 120 -20.77 -0.06 -0.63
C GLY A 120 -19.44 0.69 -0.48
N HIS A 121 -18.46 0.11 0.22
CA HIS A 121 -17.12 0.67 0.37
C HIS A 121 -16.14 0.22 -0.72
N PHE A 122 -16.67 -0.33 -1.80
CA PHE A 122 -15.88 -0.91 -2.87
C PHE A 122 -14.84 0.06 -3.42
N GLY A 123 -15.24 1.27 -3.77
CA GLY A 123 -14.33 2.32 -4.24
C GLY A 123 -13.29 2.71 -3.20
N ARG A 124 -13.68 2.85 -1.95
CA ARG A 124 -12.78 3.24 -0.85
C ARG A 124 -11.74 2.17 -0.56
N ILE A 125 -12.16 0.92 -0.34
CA ILE A 125 -11.25 -0.17 0.00
C ILE A 125 -10.39 -0.56 -1.19
N LEU A 126 -10.92 -0.56 -2.40
CA LEU A 126 -10.17 -0.96 -3.59
C LEU A 126 -9.20 0.12 -4.12
N ASN A 127 -9.32 1.35 -3.68
CA ASN A 127 -8.41 2.43 -4.06
C ASN A 127 -7.40 2.82 -2.96
N GLN A 128 -7.35 2.08 -1.85
CA GLN A 128 -6.55 2.43 -0.69
C GLN A 128 -5.72 1.26 -0.19
N THR A 129 -4.67 1.60 0.56
CA THR A 129 -3.97 0.62 1.38
C THR A 129 -4.79 0.33 2.62
N VAL A 130 -5.07 -0.95 2.90
CA VAL A 130 -5.87 -1.37 4.05
C VAL A 130 -4.94 -1.96 5.11
N VAL A 131 -4.67 -1.21 6.17
CA VAL A 131 -3.77 -1.63 7.24
C VAL A 131 -4.51 -2.51 8.25
N VAL A 132 -3.92 -3.66 8.57
CA VAL A 132 -4.45 -4.59 9.57
C VAL A 132 -4.00 -4.15 10.95
N GLU A 133 -4.89 -3.50 11.68
CA GLU A 133 -4.58 -2.74 12.91
C GLU A 133 -3.88 -3.58 14.00
N GLN A 134 -4.33 -4.81 14.24
CA GLN A 134 -3.76 -5.68 15.28
C GLN A 134 -2.34 -6.19 14.96
N THR A 135 -1.86 -5.98 13.73
CA THR A 135 -0.51 -6.37 13.32
C THR A 135 0.51 -5.24 13.48
N LEU A 136 0.03 -4.03 13.77
CA LEU A 136 0.91 -2.90 13.99
C LEU A 136 1.71 -3.06 15.28
N ASN A 137 3.00 -2.87 15.18
CA ASN A 137 3.91 -2.90 16.32
C ASN A 137 4.96 -1.80 16.19
N VAL A 138 5.38 -1.26 17.34
CA VAL A 138 6.50 -0.31 17.45
C VAL A 138 7.50 -0.90 18.43
N LYS A 139 8.72 -1.13 17.95
CA LYS A 139 9.82 -1.68 18.72
C LYS A 139 10.89 -0.61 18.93
N ASN A 140 11.37 -0.49 20.18
CA ASN A 140 12.41 0.48 20.57
C ASN A 140 12.10 1.92 20.10
N ASP A 141 10.83 2.29 20.01
CA ASP A 141 10.32 3.60 19.58
C ASP A 141 10.73 4.06 18.19
N HIS A 142 11.47 3.24 17.43
CA HIS A 142 12.05 3.60 16.13
C HIS A 142 11.74 2.61 15.01
N GLU A 143 11.27 1.42 15.32
CA GLU A 143 10.97 0.39 14.34
C GLU A 143 9.47 0.11 14.29
N ILE A 144 8.86 0.34 13.15
CA ILE A 144 7.41 0.16 12.93
C ILE A 144 7.22 -1.01 12.00
N THR A 145 6.45 -2.01 12.42
CA THR A 145 6.10 -3.16 11.59
C THR A 145 4.60 -3.35 11.50
N GLY A 146 4.15 -3.98 10.43
CA GLY A 146 2.75 -4.33 10.26
C GLY A 146 2.46 -5.01 8.94
N PHE A 147 1.20 -5.38 8.77
CA PHE A 147 0.67 -5.87 7.51
C PHE A 147 -0.38 -4.93 6.94
N CYS A 148 -0.39 -4.82 5.64
CA CYS A 148 -1.51 -4.19 4.93
C CYS A 148 -1.91 -5.02 3.72
N PHE A 149 -3.15 -4.83 3.29
CA PHE A 149 -3.69 -5.37 2.07
C PHE A 149 -3.72 -4.28 1.01
N THR A 150 -3.32 -4.64 -0.20
CA THR A 150 -3.38 -3.73 -1.34
C THR A 150 -4.21 -4.38 -2.43
N PRO A 151 -5.37 -3.81 -2.77
CA PRO A 151 -6.17 -4.31 -3.87
C PRO A 151 -5.42 -4.11 -5.18
N GLN A 152 -5.57 -5.01 -6.12
CA GLN A 152 -5.03 -4.84 -7.47
C GLN A 152 -6.05 -4.16 -8.36
N ASP A 153 -7.32 -4.55 -8.21
CA ASP A 153 -8.40 -4.01 -9.02
C ASP A 153 -8.80 -2.64 -8.47
N GLY A 154 -8.65 -1.62 -9.26
CA GLY A 154 -9.07 -0.26 -8.93
C GLY A 154 -8.10 0.58 -8.10
N ASN A 155 -7.03 0.01 -7.56
CA ASN A 155 -6.08 0.78 -6.71
C ASN A 155 -5.35 1.91 -7.44
N SER A 156 -5.31 1.88 -8.76
CA SER A 156 -4.71 2.92 -9.59
C SER A 156 -5.70 3.97 -10.09
N ILE A 157 -7.01 3.77 -9.94
CA ILE A 157 -8.02 4.67 -10.51
C ILE A 157 -7.87 6.09 -9.97
N LEU A 158 -7.89 6.26 -8.64
CA LEU A 158 -7.77 7.58 -8.02
C LEU A 158 -6.41 8.24 -8.31
N SER A 159 -5.35 7.45 -8.32
CA SER A 159 -4.01 7.96 -8.65
C SER A 159 -3.91 8.39 -10.11
N SER A 160 -4.50 7.62 -11.03
CA SER A 160 -4.54 7.96 -12.45
C SER A 160 -5.36 9.21 -12.73
N ILE A 161 -6.51 9.37 -12.08
CA ILE A 161 -7.32 10.59 -12.18
C ILE A 161 -6.57 11.78 -11.60
N SER A 162 -5.96 11.63 -10.41
CA SER A 162 -5.18 12.70 -9.80
C SER A 162 -3.99 13.13 -10.67
N ALA A 163 -3.31 12.18 -11.32
CA ALA A 163 -2.22 12.47 -12.23
C ALA A 163 -2.71 13.20 -13.50
N ALA A 164 -3.84 12.78 -14.07
CA ALA A 164 -4.44 13.45 -15.23
C ALA A 164 -4.86 14.88 -14.89
N GLU A 165 -5.52 15.09 -13.74
CA GLU A 165 -5.90 16.43 -13.28
C GLU A 165 -4.68 17.30 -12.99
N TRP A 166 -3.62 16.74 -12.42
CA TRP A 166 -2.37 17.47 -12.21
C TRP A 166 -1.70 17.89 -13.52
N LEU A 167 -1.69 17.03 -14.53
CA LEU A 167 -1.13 17.37 -15.85
C LEU A 167 -1.93 18.47 -16.55
N LEU A 168 -3.25 18.47 -16.42
CA LEU A 168 -4.13 19.45 -17.04
C LEU A 168 -4.23 20.77 -16.24
N TYR A 169 -4.19 20.68 -14.91
CA TYR A 169 -4.46 21.78 -13.99
C TYR A 169 -3.49 21.77 -12.79
N PRO A 170 -2.17 21.95 -12.99
CA PRO A 170 -1.15 21.73 -11.97
C PRO A 170 -1.34 22.57 -10.69
N HIS A 171 -1.98 23.74 -10.79
CA HIS A 171 -2.19 24.63 -9.65
C HIS A 171 -3.53 24.46 -8.94
N SER A 172 -4.46 23.68 -9.49
CA SER A 172 -5.81 23.50 -8.94
C SER A 172 -6.31 22.05 -8.93
N TYR A 173 -5.44 21.07 -9.21
CA TYR A 173 -5.84 19.66 -9.29
C TYR A 173 -6.40 19.14 -7.95
N ILE A 174 -5.87 19.63 -6.82
CA ILE A 174 -6.35 19.22 -5.49
C ILE A 174 -7.82 19.59 -5.31
N ASP A 175 -8.21 20.82 -5.71
CA ASP A 175 -9.60 21.25 -5.63
C ASP A 175 -10.49 20.46 -6.58
N LYS A 176 -9.97 20.15 -7.76
CA LYS A 176 -10.72 19.39 -8.78
C LYS A 176 -10.99 17.95 -8.38
N ILE A 177 -10.05 17.29 -7.72
CA ILE A 177 -10.26 15.91 -7.24
C ILE A 177 -11.17 15.80 -6.00
N GLN A 178 -11.55 16.92 -5.38
CA GLN A 178 -12.47 16.92 -4.24
C GLN A 178 -13.84 16.30 -4.57
N CYS A 179 -14.27 16.32 -5.83
CA CYS A 179 -15.48 15.61 -6.25
C CYS A 179 -15.41 14.10 -6.02
N LEU A 180 -14.21 13.53 -5.85
CA LEU A 180 -13.95 12.13 -5.57
C LEU A 180 -13.78 11.85 -4.07
N SER A 181 -13.96 12.83 -3.19
CA SER A 181 -13.76 12.69 -1.74
C SER A 181 -14.59 11.55 -1.12
N HIS A 182 -15.76 11.23 -1.71
CA HIS A 182 -16.59 10.10 -1.30
C HIS A 182 -15.93 8.72 -1.53
N LEU A 183 -14.83 8.66 -2.30
CA LEU A 183 -14.01 7.46 -2.51
C LEU A 183 -12.81 7.40 -1.55
N PHE A 184 -12.58 8.44 -0.75
CA PHE A 184 -11.56 8.46 0.29
C PHE A 184 -12.14 8.00 1.63
N PHE A 185 -11.27 7.55 2.54
CA PHE A 185 -11.66 7.18 3.90
C PHE A 185 -11.62 8.38 4.82
#